data_4c84fe6e673acab37e938445f807dc2e
#
_entry.id   4c84fe6e673acab37e938445f807dc2e
#
_cell.length_a   1.000
_cell.length_b   1.000
_cell.length_c   1.000
_cell.angle_alpha   90.00
_cell.angle_beta   90.00
_cell.angle_gamma   90.00
#
_symmetry.space_group_name_H-M   'P 1'
#
loop_
_entity.id
_entity.type
_entity.pdbx_description
1 polymer ?
#
loop_
_entity_poly.entity_id
_entity_poly.type
_entity_poly.pdbx_seq_one_letter_code
_entity_poly.pdbx_strand_id
1 'polypeptide(L)'
;MEEFKRISRDLVAKGAIIDYYQDTMQIPNGNIAKWDLIDHKGAAAVVAVREDGKLLMVRQYRNALERETLEIPAGGLNGREEPTDQAAMRELQEETGYHTDHVELLTSIYTTVAFCNEKIDIYLARGLKDRGNQHLDEDEFINVEAYSVCLLYTSDAADD
;
A
#
# COMPACT_ATOMS: atom_id res chain seq x y z
N MET A 1 -15.82 5.36 -27.87
CA MET A 1 -16.38 5.83 -26.59
C MET A 1 -16.44 7.35 -26.66
N GLU A 2 -17.56 7.93 -26.30
CA GLU A 2 -17.67 9.37 -26.14
C GLU A 2 -16.66 9.84 -25.07
N GLU A 3 -16.09 11.01 -25.27
CA GLU A 3 -14.89 11.45 -24.54
C GLU A 3 -15.27 12.14 -23.23
N PHE A 4 -14.68 11.68 -22.11
CA PHE A 4 -14.68 12.38 -20.85
C PHE A 4 -13.55 13.42 -20.85
N LYS A 5 -13.85 14.67 -20.55
CA LYS A 5 -12.85 15.74 -20.56
C LYS A 5 -12.78 16.43 -19.20
N ARG A 6 -11.60 16.42 -18.56
CA ARG A 6 -11.37 17.21 -17.37
C ARG A 6 -11.16 18.67 -17.76
N ILE A 7 -12.02 19.56 -17.23
CA ILE A 7 -11.98 21.02 -17.44
C ILE A 7 -11.00 21.64 -16.44
N SER A 8 -11.15 21.29 -15.15
CA SER A 8 -10.24 21.75 -14.09
C SER A 8 -10.05 20.68 -13.02
N ARG A 9 -8.98 20.82 -12.28
CA ARG A 9 -8.73 20.09 -11.03
C ARG A 9 -8.36 21.09 -9.95
N ASP A 10 -9.16 21.16 -8.91
CA ASP A 10 -9.02 22.12 -7.83
C ASP A 10 -8.62 21.40 -6.54
N LEU A 11 -7.51 21.80 -5.93
CA LEU A 11 -7.10 21.28 -4.62
C LEU A 11 -8.06 21.81 -3.57
N VAL A 12 -8.77 20.92 -2.89
CA VAL A 12 -9.74 21.26 -1.83
C VAL A 12 -9.08 21.24 -0.46
N ALA A 13 -8.28 20.20 -0.18
CA ALA A 13 -7.54 20.08 1.07
C ALA A 13 -6.25 19.30 0.87
N LYS A 14 -5.22 19.67 1.64
CA LYS A 14 -3.95 18.96 1.68
C LYS A 14 -3.84 18.23 3.01
N GLY A 15 -3.65 16.92 2.95
CA GLY A 15 -3.41 16.06 4.10
C GLY A 15 -1.92 15.77 4.32
N ALA A 16 -1.62 14.92 5.31
CA ALA A 16 -0.26 14.45 5.58
C ALA A 16 0.22 13.48 4.48
N ILE A 17 -0.62 12.52 4.12
CA ILE A 17 -0.30 11.45 3.17
C ILE A 17 -1.10 11.51 1.87
N ILE A 18 -2.22 12.21 1.85
CA ILE A 18 -3.12 12.32 0.70
C ILE A 18 -3.48 13.79 0.43
N ASP A 19 -3.74 14.10 -0.83
CA ASP A 19 -4.32 15.37 -1.24
C ASP A 19 -5.74 15.13 -1.79
N TYR A 20 -6.71 15.95 -1.33
CA TYR A 20 -8.07 15.89 -1.83
C TYR A 20 -8.31 16.95 -2.88
N TYR A 21 -8.72 16.49 -4.05
CA TYR A 21 -9.08 17.32 -5.21
C TYR A 21 -10.54 17.16 -5.59
N GLN A 22 -11.08 18.21 -6.21
CA GLN A 22 -12.34 18.16 -6.94
C GLN A 22 -12.10 18.44 -8.42
N ASP A 23 -12.43 17.49 -9.28
CA ASP A 23 -12.36 17.63 -10.72
C ASP A 23 -13.69 18.14 -11.28
N THR A 24 -13.64 19.16 -12.14
CA THR A 24 -14.77 19.56 -12.99
C THR A 24 -14.64 18.84 -14.31
N MET A 25 -15.61 17.97 -14.61
CA MET A 25 -15.60 17.10 -15.77
C MET A 25 -16.73 17.46 -16.74
N GLN A 26 -16.43 17.53 -18.03
CA GLN A 26 -17.44 17.41 -19.06
C GLN A 26 -17.65 15.93 -19.38
N ILE A 27 -18.87 15.45 -19.19
CA ILE A 27 -19.25 14.06 -19.48
C ILE A 27 -19.82 13.94 -20.91
N PRO A 28 -19.90 12.73 -21.50
CA PRO A 28 -20.20 12.55 -22.93
C PRO A 28 -21.50 13.19 -23.43
N ASN A 29 -22.50 13.32 -22.59
CA ASN A 29 -23.77 14.01 -22.95
C ASN A 29 -23.66 15.53 -22.93
N GLY A 30 -22.46 16.10 -22.73
CA GLY A 30 -22.20 17.55 -22.67
C GLY A 30 -22.42 18.21 -21.32
N ASN A 31 -22.96 17.49 -20.33
CA ASN A 31 -23.17 18.03 -18.99
C ASN A 31 -21.85 18.18 -18.22
N ILE A 32 -21.89 19.06 -17.22
CA ILE A 32 -20.78 19.25 -16.29
C ILE A 32 -21.07 18.52 -14.98
N ALA A 33 -20.11 17.74 -14.51
CA ALA A 33 -20.15 17.02 -13.25
C ALA A 33 -18.93 17.35 -12.39
N LYS A 34 -19.05 17.27 -11.07
CA LYS A 34 -17.93 17.38 -10.13
C LYS A 34 -17.63 16.02 -9.56
N TRP A 35 -16.37 15.63 -9.63
CA TRP A 35 -15.87 14.35 -9.14
C TRP A 35 -14.77 14.55 -8.11
N ASP A 36 -14.84 13.77 -7.07
CA ASP A 36 -13.85 13.77 -6.01
C ASP A 36 -12.66 12.88 -6.38
N LEU A 37 -11.46 13.32 -6.02
CA LEU A 37 -10.24 12.54 -6.17
C LEU A 37 -9.39 12.65 -4.91
N ILE A 38 -9.04 11.52 -4.37
CA ILE A 38 -7.93 11.38 -3.42
C ILE A 38 -6.68 11.07 -4.23
N ASP A 39 -5.70 11.97 -4.16
CA ASP A 39 -4.44 11.82 -4.86
C ASP A 39 -3.39 11.23 -3.91
N HIS A 40 -2.94 10.01 -4.22
CA HIS A 40 -1.95 9.25 -3.48
C HIS A 40 -0.68 9.06 -4.30
N LYS A 41 0.48 8.98 -3.65
CA LYS A 41 1.78 8.82 -4.33
C LYS A 41 2.00 7.42 -4.89
N GLY A 42 1.27 6.43 -4.39
CA GLY A 42 1.48 5.01 -4.62
C GLY A 42 2.10 4.34 -3.40
N ALA A 43 2.15 3.02 -3.42
CA ALA A 43 2.72 2.20 -2.35
C ALA A 43 3.36 0.93 -2.91
N ALA A 44 4.17 0.28 -2.09
CA ALA A 44 4.71 -1.05 -2.36
C ALA A 44 4.42 -1.98 -1.18
N ALA A 45 4.17 -3.26 -1.48
CA ALA A 45 3.91 -4.28 -0.48
C ALA A 45 4.75 -5.54 -0.76
N VAL A 46 5.02 -6.33 0.27
CA VAL A 46 5.93 -7.47 0.16
C VAL A 46 5.32 -8.73 0.76
N VAL A 47 5.18 -9.77 -0.06
CA VAL A 47 4.98 -11.14 0.39
C VAL A 47 6.36 -11.71 0.74
N ALA A 48 6.73 -11.61 2.01
CA ALA A 48 8.06 -11.97 2.52
C ALA A 48 8.07 -13.42 3.04
N VAL A 49 8.74 -14.31 2.31
CA VAL A 49 8.79 -15.76 2.60
C VAL A 49 10.10 -16.11 3.30
N ARG A 50 10.01 -16.61 4.53
CA ARG A 50 11.12 -17.11 5.32
C ARG A 50 11.60 -18.48 4.82
N GLU A 51 12.79 -18.89 5.25
CA GLU A 51 13.38 -20.22 4.94
C GLU A 51 12.51 -21.39 5.44
N ASP A 52 11.77 -21.20 6.55
CA ASP A 52 10.84 -22.19 7.08
C ASP A 52 9.49 -22.24 6.34
N GLY A 53 9.33 -21.49 5.26
CA GLY A 53 8.13 -21.41 4.42
C GLY A 53 7.00 -20.57 5.01
N LYS A 54 7.20 -19.91 6.13
CA LYS A 54 6.23 -18.98 6.71
C LYS A 54 6.33 -17.61 6.06
N LEU A 55 5.21 -16.89 6.06
CA LEU A 55 5.15 -15.50 5.65
C LEU A 55 5.36 -14.58 6.85
N LEU A 56 6.16 -13.54 6.68
CA LEU A 56 6.20 -12.43 7.63
C LEU A 56 4.96 -11.57 7.44
N MET A 57 4.28 -11.35 8.54
CA MET A 57 3.10 -10.49 8.62
C MET A 57 3.39 -9.40 9.65
N VAL A 58 2.71 -8.28 9.50
CA VAL A 58 2.76 -7.15 10.42
C VAL A 58 1.38 -6.92 11.02
N ARG A 59 1.35 -6.69 12.34
CA ARG A 59 0.14 -6.30 13.05
C ARG A 59 0.26 -4.85 13.45
N GLN A 60 -0.68 -4.01 13.01
CA GLN A 60 -0.67 -2.59 13.27
C GLN A 60 -2.08 -2.02 13.42
N TYR A 61 -2.21 -0.90 14.15
CA TYR A 61 -3.48 -0.20 14.30
C TYR A 61 -3.81 0.62 13.04
N ARG A 62 -5.02 0.44 12.52
CA ARG A 62 -5.54 1.22 11.40
C ARG A 62 -6.67 2.15 11.87
N ASN A 63 -6.39 3.44 11.93
CA ASN A 63 -7.33 4.45 12.39
C ASN A 63 -8.65 4.45 11.61
N ALA A 64 -8.62 4.18 10.31
CA ALA A 64 -9.82 4.12 9.47
C ALA A 64 -10.79 2.97 9.86
N LEU A 65 -10.26 1.91 10.49
CA LEU A 65 -11.01 0.75 10.95
C LEU A 65 -11.19 0.72 12.47
N GLU A 66 -10.51 1.61 13.19
CA GLU A 66 -10.48 1.69 14.66
C GLU A 66 -10.06 0.37 15.34
N ARG A 67 -9.21 -0.42 14.66
CA ARG A 67 -8.72 -1.73 15.14
C ARG A 67 -7.34 -2.05 14.60
N GLU A 68 -6.71 -3.08 15.19
CA GLU A 68 -5.53 -3.71 14.60
C GLU A 68 -5.91 -4.58 13.40
N THR A 69 -5.03 -4.61 12.44
CA THR A 69 -5.11 -5.47 11.24
C THR A 69 -3.84 -6.30 11.10
N LEU A 70 -3.97 -7.47 10.49
CA LEU A 70 -2.86 -8.34 10.13
C LEU A 70 -2.61 -8.20 8.63
N GLU A 71 -1.44 -7.70 8.26
CA GLU A 71 -1.13 -7.30 6.90
C GLU A 71 0.22 -7.89 6.45
N ILE A 72 0.47 -7.89 5.14
CA ILE A 72 1.85 -8.04 4.64
C ILE A 72 2.59 -6.69 4.81
N PRO A 73 3.91 -6.66 5.01
CA PRO A 73 4.69 -5.42 5.07
C PRO A 73 4.41 -4.55 3.86
N ALA A 74 4.08 -3.27 4.10
CA ALA A 74 3.70 -2.34 3.05
C ALA A 74 3.78 -0.88 3.48
N GLY A 75 4.24 0.00 2.61
CA GLY A 75 4.21 1.42 2.88
C GLY A 75 4.22 2.29 1.62
N GLY A 76 4.05 3.58 1.85
CA GLY A 76 3.98 4.59 0.81
C GLY A 76 5.31 4.88 0.15
N LEU A 77 5.26 5.34 -1.09
CA LEU A 77 6.46 5.81 -1.79
C LEU A 77 6.95 7.14 -1.18
N ASN A 78 8.26 7.30 -1.03
CA ASN A 78 8.92 8.55 -0.62
C ASN A 78 8.86 9.67 -1.68
N GLY A 79 8.17 9.41 -2.76
CA GLY A 79 7.90 10.30 -3.87
C GLY A 79 7.43 9.49 -5.06
N ARG A 80 6.76 10.14 -6.03
CA ARG A 80 6.20 9.43 -7.20
C ARG A 80 7.27 8.78 -8.09
N GLU A 81 8.51 9.22 -7.97
CA GLU A 81 9.65 8.73 -8.76
C GLU A 81 10.42 7.61 -8.05
N GLU A 82 10.08 7.28 -6.79
CA GLU A 82 10.73 6.15 -6.10
C GLU A 82 10.37 4.84 -6.83
N PRO A 83 11.36 4.04 -7.27
CA PRO A 83 11.10 2.73 -7.85
C PRO A 83 10.42 1.82 -6.81
N THR A 84 9.31 1.18 -7.19
CA THR A 84 8.47 0.42 -6.25
C THR A 84 9.16 -0.84 -5.71
N ASP A 85 10.11 -1.41 -6.43
CA ASP A 85 10.96 -2.51 -5.94
C ASP A 85 11.91 -2.06 -4.82
N GLN A 86 12.47 -0.85 -4.92
CA GLN A 86 13.30 -0.26 -3.87
C GLN A 86 12.45 0.10 -2.63
N ALA A 87 11.25 0.68 -2.84
CA ALA A 87 10.31 0.94 -1.78
C ALA A 87 9.92 -0.35 -1.06
N ALA A 88 9.62 -1.43 -1.79
CA ALA A 88 9.30 -2.74 -1.23
C ALA A 88 10.43 -3.30 -0.34
N MET A 89 11.68 -3.21 -0.78
CA MET A 89 12.84 -3.65 0.02
C MET A 89 13.07 -2.77 1.25
N ARG A 90 12.84 -1.46 1.14
CA ARG A 90 12.94 -0.50 2.24
C ARG A 90 11.89 -0.80 3.30
N GLU A 91 10.61 -0.88 2.92
CA GLU A 91 9.49 -1.17 3.82
C GLU A 91 9.66 -2.52 4.53
N LEU A 92 10.08 -3.56 3.80
CA LEU A 92 10.40 -4.85 4.40
C LEU A 92 11.41 -4.70 5.54
N GLN A 93 12.47 -3.93 5.33
CA GLN A 93 13.52 -3.75 6.34
C GLN A 93 13.04 -2.86 7.49
N GLU A 94 12.37 -1.76 7.21
CA GLU A 94 11.88 -0.81 8.22
C GLU A 94 10.87 -1.46 9.15
N GLU A 95 9.86 -2.14 8.60
CA GLU A 95 8.79 -2.75 9.37
C GLU A 95 9.17 -4.07 10.04
N THR A 96 10.06 -4.87 9.43
CA THR A 96 10.30 -6.23 9.92
C THR A 96 11.72 -6.50 10.43
N GLY A 97 12.69 -5.66 10.12
CA GLY A 97 14.11 -5.91 10.38
C GLY A 97 14.75 -6.94 9.44
N TYR A 98 13.99 -7.50 8.49
CA TYR A 98 14.50 -8.40 7.48
C TYR A 98 14.87 -7.66 6.20
N HIS A 99 15.91 -8.14 5.53
CA HIS A 99 16.40 -7.60 4.27
C HIS A 99 16.48 -8.69 3.20
N THR A 100 16.29 -8.30 1.94
CA THR A 100 16.60 -9.09 0.75
C THR A 100 17.31 -8.23 -0.27
N ASP A 101 18.13 -8.86 -1.11
CA ASP A 101 18.83 -8.16 -2.20
C ASP A 101 18.01 -8.14 -3.50
N HIS A 102 16.86 -8.83 -3.53
CA HIS A 102 16.04 -8.97 -4.72
C HIS A 102 14.58 -9.24 -4.38
N VAL A 103 13.68 -8.58 -5.11
CA VAL A 103 12.24 -8.82 -5.07
C VAL A 103 11.70 -9.05 -6.48
N GLU A 104 10.65 -9.85 -6.61
CA GLU A 104 9.98 -10.17 -7.87
C GLU A 104 8.56 -9.62 -7.85
N LEU A 105 8.19 -8.82 -8.86
CA LEU A 105 6.84 -8.28 -8.96
C LEU A 105 5.83 -9.40 -9.17
N LEU A 106 4.88 -9.54 -8.24
CA LEU A 106 3.76 -10.48 -8.34
C LEU A 106 2.59 -9.89 -9.09
N THR A 107 2.16 -8.70 -8.67
CA THR A 107 0.99 -8.02 -9.25
C THR A 107 0.95 -6.55 -8.85
N SER A 108 0.07 -5.81 -9.52
CA SER A 108 -0.27 -4.43 -9.17
C SER A 108 -1.78 -4.34 -8.96
N ILE A 109 -2.20 -3.63 -7.93
CA ILE A 109 -3.61 -3.39 -7.64
C ILE A 109 -3.90 -1.90 -7.50
N TYR A 110 -5.15 -1.52 -7.81
CA TYR A 110 -5.71 -0.24 -7.44
C TYR A 110 -6.70 -0.47 -6.30
N THR A 111 -6.56 0.25 -5.20
CA THR A 111 -7.33 -0.02 -3.97
C THR A 111 -8.77 0.46 -4.06
N THR A 112 -8.99 1.67 -4.57
CA THR A 112 -10.32 2.30 -4.57
C THR A 112 -10.54 3.17 -5.80
N VAL A 113 -10.66 2.55 -6.96
CA VAL A 113 -10.71 3.23 -8.28
C VAL A 113 -11.86 4.25 -8.44
N ALA A 114 -12.86 4.24 -7.57
CA ALA A 114 -13.99 5.16 -7.67
C ALA A 114 -13.59 6.62 -7.40
N PHE A 115 -12.62 6.84 -6.50
CA PHE A 115 -12.21 8.19 -6.08
C PHE A 115 -10.74 8.30 -5.63
N CYS A 116 -9.96 7.23 -5.70
CA CYS A 116 -8.55 7.23 -5.32
C CYS A 116 -7.70 6.64 -6.44
N ASN A 117 -6.54 7.25 -6.69
CA ASN A 117 -5.57 6.77 -7.68
C ASN A 117 -4.46 5.91 -7.06
N GLU A 118 -4.59 5.49 -5.81
CA GLU A 118 -3.60 4.65 -5.17
C GLU A 118 -3.39 3.36 -5.94
N LYS A 119 -2.15 3.14 -6.34
CA LYS A 119 -1.65 1.90 -6.93
C LYS A 119 -0.65 1.28 -5.96
N ILE A 120 -0.80 -0.01 -5.68
CA ILE A 120 0.13 -0.78 -4.87
C ILE A 120 0.78 -1.84 -5.76
N ASP A 121 2.10 -1.84 -5.84
CA ASP A 121 2.88 -2.89 -6.47
C ASP A 121 3.26 -3.92 -5.40
N ILE A 122 2.85 -5.18 -5.59
CA ILE A 122 3.06 -6.27 -4.62
C ILE A 122 4.19 -7.16 -5.11
N TYR A 123 5.20 -7.33 -4.27
CA TYR A 123 6.42 -8.07 -4.58
C TYR A 123 6.54 -9.35 -3.75
N LEU A 124 7.23 -10.34 -4.28
CA LEU A 124 7.68 -11.54 -3.58
C LEU A 124 9.13 -11.34 -3.15
N ALA A 125 9.41 -11.54 -1.86
CA ALA A 125 10.74 -11.56 -1.29
C ALA A 125 11.08 -12.94 -0.76
N ARG A 126 12.27 -13.43 -1.09
CA ARG A 126 12.86 -14.68 -0.60
C ARG A 126 14.31 -14.46 -0.21
N GLY A 127 14.94 -15.45 0.42
CA GLY A 127 16.33 -15.35 0.87
C GLY A 127 16.51 -14.21 1.88
N LEU A 128 15.55 -14.08 2.79
CA LEU A 128 15.52 -13.04 3.81
C LEU A 128 16.71 -13.18 4.75
N LYS A 129 17.37 -12.07 5.01
CA LYS A 129 18.47 -11.94 5.97
C LYS A 129 17.99 -11.13 7.15
N ASP A 130 18.06 -11.70 8.35
CA ASP A 130 17.76 -10.96 9.58
C ASP A 130 18.83 -9.89 9.82
N ARG A 131 18.43 -8.64 9.93
CA ARG A 131 19.27 -7.47 10.24
C ARG A 131 19.05 -6.96 11.66
N GLY A 132 18.13 -7.56 12.39
CA GLY A 132 17.90 -7.41 13.82
C GLY A 132 16.82 -6.41 14.20
N ASN A 133 16.94 -5.14 13.90
CA ASN A 133 16.00 -4.14 14.41
C ASN A 133 15.10 -3.57 13.31
N GLN A 134 13.83 -3.35 13.68
CA GLN A 134 12.91 -2.49 12.95
C GLN A 134 13.39 -1.03 13.00
N HIS A 135 13.05 -0.25 11.99
CA HIS A 135 13.31 1.20 11.92
C HIS A 135 12.00 1.92 11.59
N LEU A 136 11.07 1.85 12.54
CA LEU A 136 9.74 2.44 12.43
C LEU A 136 9.79 3.97 12.57
N ASP A 137 8.85 4.65 11.95
CA ASP A 137 8.60 6.06 12.20
C ASP A 137 8.09 6.29 13.64
N GLU A 138 8.16 7.53 14.14
CA GLU A 138 7.84 7.84 15.55
C GLU A 138 6.38 7.54 15.93
N ASP A 139 5.49 7.51 14.95
CA ASP A 139 4.05 7.23 15.08
C ASP A 139 3.65 5.81 14.65
N GLU A 140 4.62 4.97 14.30
CA GLU A 140 4.39 3.59 13.91
C GLU A 140 4.60 2.61 15.08
N PHE A 141 3.61 1.73 15.28
CA PHE A 141 3.63 0.66 16.26
C PHE A 141 3.29 -0.66 15.58
N ILE A 142 4.32 -1.39 15.16
CA ILE A 142 4.20 -2.59 14.35
C ILE A 142 4.79 -3.80 15.08
N ASN A 143 3.99 -4.87 15.20
CA ASN A 143 4.44 -6.17 15.67
C ASN A 143 4.63 -7.13 14.49
N VAL A 144 5.78 -7.80 14.44
CA VAL A 144 6.10 -8.77 13.38
C VAL A 144 5.74 -10.17 13.84
N GLU A 145 4.98 -10.87 13.03
CA GLU A 145 4.52 -12.23 13.28
C GLU A 145 4.83 -13.12 12.06
N ALA A 146 4.97 -14.45 12.27
CA ALA A 146 5.26 -15.38 11.18
C ALA A 146 4.18 -16.47 11.09
N TYR A 147 3.47 -16.52 9.98
CA TYR A 147 2.34 -17.41 9.74
C TYR A 147 2.61 -18.43 8.63
N SER A 148 2.11 -19.65 8.80
CA SER A 148 2.04 -20.58 7.69
C SER A 148 0.94 -20.16 6.71
N VAL A 149 1.14 -20.41 5.42
CA VAL A 149 0.11 -20.15 4.39
C VAL A 149 -1.21 -20.86 4.70
N CYS A 150 -1.14 -22.10 5.25
CA CYS A 150 -2.35 -22.83 5.64
C CYS A 150 -3.14 -22.10 6.73
N LEU A 151 -2.45 -21.53 7.72
CA LEU A 151 -3.12 -20.81 8.80
C LEU A 151 -3.78 -19.53 8.27
N LEU A 152 -3.09 -18.76 7.43
CA LEU A 152 -3.65 -17.56 6.81
C LEU A 152 -4.85 -17.87 5.90
N TYR A 153 -4.80 -19.01 5.19
CA TYR A 153 -5.91 -19.44 4.34
C TYR A 153 -7.17 -19.86 5.14
N THR A 154 -6.99 -20.38 6.34
CA THR A 154 -8.09 -20.84 7.20
C THR A 154 -8.57 -19.79 8.19
N SER A 155 -7.77 -18.79 8.51
CA SER A 155 -8.21 -17.59 9.20
C SER A 155 -8.80 -16.65 8.16
N ASP A 156 -10.08 -16.34 8.26
CA ASP A 156 -10.66 -15.29 7.43
C ASP A 156 -10.09 -13.96 7.90
N ALA A 157 -8.98 -13.55 7.29
CA ALA A 157 -8.31 -12.29 7.61
C ALA A 157 -9.19 -11.04 7.33
N ALA A 158 -10.36 -11.25 6.72
CA ALA A 158 -11.37 -10.22 6.51
C ALA A 158 -12.37 -10.10 7.67
N ASP A 159 -12.46 -11.12 8.53
CA ASP A 159 -13.43 -11.18 9.63
C ASP A 159 -12.81 -10.87 11.03
N ASP A 160 -11.49 -10.67 11.12
CA ASP A 160 -10.80 -10.30 12.36
C ASP A 160 -10.64 -8.77 12.55
#